data_4f097571205c4b757b1fe7e8d0ae5f09
#
_entry.id   4f097571205c4b757b1fe7e8d0ae5f09
#
_cell.length_a   1.000
_cell.length_b   1.000
_cell.length_c   1.000
_cell.angle_alpha   90.00
_cell.angle_beta   90.00
_cell.angle_gamma   90.00
#
_symmetry.space_group_name_H-M   'P 1'
#
loop_
_entity.id
_entity.type
_entity.pdbx_description
1 polymer ?
#
loop_
_entity_poly.entity_id
_entity_poly.type
_entity_poly.pdbx_seq_one_letter_code
_entity_poly.pdbx_strand_id
1 'polypeptide(L)'
;MNKLVKNYLNIPIIETERLILNYPIETDFKILELFLKSERSKFVGGPYRSFSAWNDYMANIGHWSLYGHGLWSLRIKDNNEYIGRVGIIKPAMFKEPDLAWQVFKDYEGMGYAYEAAIAVKDYTIHNFKFSSLASHIVEGNKNSISLAERVGYKIKKEEIIDKKKFIIYFHM
;
A
#
# COMPACT_ATOMS: atom_id res chain seq x y z
N MET A 1 -11.14 15.99 -5.64
CA MET A 1 -11.50 15.04 -6.71
C MET A 1 -12.86 15.43 -7.25
N ASN A 2 -13.00 15.55 -8.56
CA ASN A 2 -14.26 15.93 -9.19
C ASN A 2 -15.34 14.89 -8.79
N LYS A 3 -16.54 15.36 -8.47
CA LYS A 3 -17.71 14.54 -8.06
C LYS A 3 -17.98 13.37 -9.04
N LEU A 4 -17.63 13.53 -10.31
CA LEU A 4 -17.73 12.49 -11.33
C LEU A 4 -16.79 11.29 -11.10
N VAL A 5 -15.52 11.51 -10.70
CA VAL A 5 -14.56 10.42 -10.48
C VAL A 5 -14.97 9.57 -9.28
N LYS A 6 -15.55 10.18 -8.24
CA LYS A 6 -16.06 9.47 -7.06
C LYS A 6 -17.20 8.49 -7.42
N ASN A 7 -17.96 8.78 -8.46
CA ASN A 7 -19.08 7.92 -8.89
C ASN A 7 -18.63 6.75 -9.79
N TYR A 8 -17.44 6.82 -10.40
CA TYR A 8 -16.92 5.76 -11.28
C TYR A 8 -16.03 4.75 -10.55
N LEU A 9 -15.36 5.17 -9.48
CA LEU A 9 -14.53 4.31 -8.65
C LEU A 9 -15.26 4.09 -7.32
N ASN A 10 -16.01 3.01 -7.21
CA ASN A 10 -16.67 2.63 -5.95
C ASN A 10 -15.62 2.08 -4.96
N ILE A 11 -14.68 2.94 -4.56
CA ILE A 11 -13.62 2.58 -3.60
C ILE A 11 -14.25 2.60 -2.20
N PRO A 12 -14.26 1.48 -1.49
CA PRO A 12 -14.82 1.41 -0.15
C PRO A 12 -13.98 2.23 0.83
N ILE A 13 -14.62 2.73 1.88
CA ILE A 13 -13.93 3.35 3.02
C ILE A 13 -13.78 2.28 4.09
N ILE A 14 -12.57 2.14 4.63
CA ILE A 14 -12.29 1.27 5.76
C ILE A 14 -11.93 2.17 6.94
N GLU A 15 -12.63 1.98 8.05
CA GLU A 15 -12.33 2.70 9.29
C GLU A 15 -11.78 1.74 10.34
N THR A 16 -10.79 2.22 11.07
CA THR A 16 -10.20 1.53 12.22
C THR A 16 -10.39 2.37 13.49
N GLU A 17 -9.70 2.07 14.57
CA GLU A 17 -9.73 2.89 15.79
C GLU A 17 -9.23 4.31 15.53
N ARG A 18 -8.07 4.46 14.87
CA ARG A 18 -7.37 5.74 14.70
C ARG A 18 -7.34 6.24 13.25
N LEU A 19 -7.74 5.42 12.28
CA LEU A 19 -7.46 5.66 10.87
C LEU A 19 -8.71 5.60 10.00
N ILE A 20 -8.67 6.37 8.92
CA ILE A 20 -9.57 6.27 7.77
C ILE A 20 -8.74 5.92 6.55
N LEU A 21 -9.07 4.80 5.93
CA LEU A 21 -8.54 4.39 4.63
C LEU A 21 -9.55 4.83 3.58
N ASN A 22 -9.20 5.84 2.81
CA ASN A 22 -10.10 6.49 1.88
C ASN A 22 -9.55 6.44 0.44
N TYR A 23 -10.36 6.79 -0.53
CA TYR A 23 -9.93 6.92 -1.91
C TYR A 23 -8.81 7.98 -2.05
N PRO A 24 -7.83 7.76 -2.94
CA PRO A 24 -6.80 8.76 -3.22
C PRO A 24 -7.41 10.00 -3.89
N ILE A 25 -6.97 11.19 -3.46
CA ILE A 25 -7.40 12.48 -4.01
C ILE A 25 -6.20 13.26 -4.57
N GLU A 26 -6.44 14.11 -5.55
CA GLU A 26 -5.40 14.84 -6.27
C GLU A 26 -4.39 15.55 -5.33
N THR A 27 -4.89 16.12 -4.24
CA THR A 27 -4.04 16.81 -3.26
C THR A 27 -3.06 15.90 -2.52
N ASP A 28 -3.34 14.60 -2.45
CA ASP A 28 -2.45 13.61 -1.82
C ASP A 28 -1.14 13.46 -2.60
N PHE A 29 -1.19 13.68 -3.92
CA PHE A 29 -0.02 13.54 -4.77
C PHE A 29 1.15 14.42 -4.34
N LYS A 30 0.89 15.66 -3.95
CA LYS A 30 1.95 16.60 -3.53
C LYS A 30 2.76 16.07 -2.34
N ILE A 31 2.09 15.45 -1.39
CA ILE A 31 2.72 14.87 -0.18
C ILE A 31 3.40 13.55 -0.53
N LEU A 32 2.72 12.69 -1.31
CA LEU A 32 3.27 11.44 -1.77
C LEU A 32 4.53 11.64 -2.63
N GLU A 33 4.55 12.65 -3.50
CA GLU A 33 5.72 12.97 -4.33
C GLU A 33 6.96 13.24 -3.47
N LEU A 34 6.84 13.97 -2.38
CA LEU A 34 7.95 14.24 -1.46
C LEU A 34 8.53 12.94 -0.90
N PHE A 35 7.67 12.00 -0.51
CA PHE A 35 8.11 10.67 -0.08
C PHE A 35 8.78 9.90 -1.21
N LEU A 36 8.14 9.83 -2.39
CA LEU A 36 8.64 9.04 -3.52
C LEU A 36 9.98 9.55 -4.08
N LYS A 37 10.25 10.85 -3.97
CA LYS A 37 11.53 11.48 -4.35
C LYS A 37 12.63 11.31 -3.31
N SER A 38 12.29 10.90 -2.10
CA SER A 38 13.26 10.75 -1.00
C SER A 38 13.95 9.38 -1.05
N GLU A 39 15.11 9.27 -0.39
CA GLU A 39 15.83 8.01 -0.18
C GLU A 39 15.00 6.95 0.57
N ARG A 40 13.94 7.34 1.24
CA ARG A 40 13.05 6.41 1.95
C ARG A 40 12.26 5.52 1.00
N SER A 41 12.04 5.96 -0.22
CA SER A 41 11.33 5.19 -1.24
C SER A 41 12.17 4.10 -1.93
N LYS A 42 13.46 3.95 -1.57
CA LYS A 42 14.39 3.00 -2.21
C LYS A 42 13.90 1.55 -2.22
N PHE A 43 13.12 1.15 -1.21
CA PHE A 43 12.56 -0.19 -1.11
C PHE A 43 11.24 -0.38 -1.87
N VAL A 44 10.68 0.71 -2.40
CA VAL A 44 9.44 0.69 -3.18
C VAL A 44 9.62 1.22 -4.60
N GLY A 45 10.85 1.11 -5.11
CA GLY A 45 11.20 1.45 -6.49
C GLY A 45 11.85 2.82 -6.70
N GLY A 46 11.86 3.68 -5.66
CA GLY A 46 12.47 5.01 -5.72
C GLY A 46 13.99 5.02 -5.38
N PRO A 47 14.56 6.21 -5.25
CA PRO A 47 13.94 7.54 -5.42
C PRO A 47 13.43 7.81 -6.84
N TYR A 48 12.24 8.36 -6.94
CA TYR A 48 11.60 8.68 -8.22
C TYR A 48 11.90 10.11 -8.68
N ARG A 49 11.92 10.32 -10.01
CA ARG A 49 11.72 11.65 -10.59
C ARG A 49 10.24 12.01 -10.57
N SER A 50 9.90 13.31 -10.63
CA SER A 50 8.50 13.78 -10.54
C SER A 50 7.54 13.07 -11.51
N PHE A 51 7.95 12.86 -12.76
CA PHE A 51 7.13 12.15 -13.75
C PHE A 51 6.90 10.68 -13.36
N SER A 52 7.91 9.99 -12.85
CA SER A 52 7.77 8.60 -12.38
C SER A 52 6.90 8.52 -11.12
N ALA A 53 7.00 9.49 -10.21
CA ALA A 53 6.14 9.59 -9.04
C ALA A 53 4.67 9.82 -9.44
N TRP A 54 4.44 10.67 -10.45
CA TRP A 54 3.11 10.89 -11.01
C TRP A 54 2.55 9.61 -11.64
N ASN A 55 3.37 8.90 -12.44
CA ASN A 55 2.94 7.64 -13.05
C ASN A 55 2.60 6.58 -11.99
N ASP A 56 3.37 6.46 -10.90
CA ASP A 56 3.07 5.57 -9.79
C ASP A 56 1.72 5.91 -9.13
N TYR A 57 1.45 7.20 -8.93
CA TYR A 57 0.17 7.65 -8.40
C TYR A 57 -0.99 7.34 -9.33
N MET A 58 -0.84 7.63 -10.64
CA MET A 58 -1.86 7.35 -11.65
C MET A 58 -2.07 5.85 -11.88
N ALA A 59 -0.99 5.05 -11.78
CA ALA A 59 -1.09 3.59 -11.85
C ALA A 59 -1.95 3.03 -10.71
N ASN A 60 -1.86 3.59 -9.49
CA ASN A 60 -2.74 3.20 -8.39
C ASN A 60 -4.23 3.52 -8.69
N ILE A 61 -4.52 4.67 -9.30
CA ILE A 61 -5.89 5.00 -9.73
C ILE A 61 -6.36 4.02 -10.81
N GLY A 62 -5.50 3.73 -11.80
CA GLY A 62 -5.76 2.71 -12.82
C GLY A 62 -6.01 1.33 -12.23
N HIS A 63 -5.27 0.95 -11.19
CA HIS A 63 -5.43 -0.32 -10.50
C HIS A 63 -6.82 -0.45 -9.86
N TRP A 64 -7.30 0.59 -9.19
CA TRP A 64 -8.67 0.64 -8.67
C TRP A 64 -9.72 0.51 -9.78
N SER A 65 -9.49 1.18 -10.91
CA SER A 65 -10.41 1.16 -12.06
C SER A 65 -10.50 -0.21 -12.74
N LEU A 66 -9.35 -0.89 -12.89
CA LEU A 66 -9.25 -2.14 -13.64
C LEU A 66 -9.56 -3.38 -12.79
N TYR A 67 -9.14 -3.38 -11.53
CA TYR A 67 -9.16 -4.57 -10.67
C TYR A 67 -10.11 -4.45 -9.48
N GLY A 68 -10.66 -3.26 -9.20
CA GLY A 68 -11.51 -3.02 -8.04
C GLY A 68 -10.76 -3.04 -6.70
N HIS A 69 -9.44 -3.04 -6.73
CA HIS A 69 -8.57 -2.92 -5.55
C HIS A 69 -7.33 -2.10 -5.88
N GLY A 70 -6.68 -1.55 -4.86
CA GLY A 70 -5.51 -0.67 -5.00
C GLY A 70 -5.05 -0.20 -3.63
N LEU A 71 -4.22 0.84 -3.60
CA LEU A 71 -3.80 1.47 -2.35
C LEU A 71 -4.79 2.56 -1.95
N TRP A 72 -5.33 2.46 -0.74
CA TRP A 72 -6.07 3.54 -0.10
C TRP A 72 -5.11 4.64 0.38
N SER A 73 -5.57 5.88 0.39
CA SER A 73 -4.97 6.95 1.17
C SER A 73 -5.25 6.73 2.64
N LEU A 74 -4.19 6.71 3.45
CA LEU A 74 -4.24 6.49 4.89
C LEU A 74 -4.30 7.83 5.60
N ARG A 75 -5.34 8.05 6.43
CA ARG A 75 -5.55 9.31 7.15
C ARG A 75 -5.79 9.06 8.64
N ILE A 76 -5.30 9.98 9.47
CA ILE A 76 -5.62 10.02 10.89
C ILE A 76 -7.05 10.55 11.06
N LYS A 77 -7.89 9.87 11.86
CA LYS A 77 -9.29 10.27 12.08
C LYS A 77 -9.45 11.66 12.66
N ASP A 78 -8.63 12.00 13.64
CA ASP A 78 -8.81 13.22 14.44
C ASP A 78 -8.60 14.51 13.65
N ASN A 79 -7.67 14.51 12.68
CA ASN A 79 -7.27 15.72 11.96
C ASN A 79 -7.36 15.56 10.43
N ASN A 80 -7.77 14.37 9.93
CA ASN A 80 -7.83 14.03 8.51
C ASN A 80 -6.50 14.14 7.75
N GLU A 81 -5.38 14.08 8.47
CA GLU A 81 -4.04 14.23 7.91
C GLU A 81 -3.64 13.00 7.09
N TYR A 82 -3.14 13.22 5.86
CA TYR A 82 -2.66 12.16 4.98
C TYR A 82 -1.26 11.72 5.37
N ILE A 83 -1.12 10.49 5.83
CA ILE A 83 0.11 9.96 6.45
C ILE A 83 0.75 8.81 5.67
N GLY A 84 0.16 8.40 4.55
CA GLY A 84 0.66 7.28 3.77
C GLY A 84 -0.40 6.59 2.95
N ARG A 85 -0.08 5.40 2.48
CA ARG A 85 -1.00 4.57 1.71
C ARG A 85 -0.83 3.08 2.06
N VAL A 86 -1.91 2.32 2.01
CA VAL A 86 -1.94 0.88 2.28
C VAL A 86 -2.99 0.23 1.40
N GLY A 87 -2.78 -1.00 0.96
CA GLY A 87 -3.80 -1.69 0.16
C GLY A 87 -3.26 -2.89 -0.57
N ILE A 88 -4.02 -3.32 -1.56
CA ILE A 88 -3.72 -4.49 -2.37
C ILE A 88 -3.37 -4.05 -3.79
N ILE A 89 -2.18 -4.43 -4.24
CA ILE A 89 -1.74 -4.26 -5.63
C ILE A 89 -1.39 -5.61 -6.24
N LYS A 90 -1.38 -5.68 -7.55
CA LYS A 90 -0.89 -6.86 -8.28
C LYS A 90 -0.12 -6.41 -9.52
N PRO A 91 1.13 -5.94 -9.35
CA PRO A 91 2.02 -5.67 -10.48
C PRO A 91 2.22 -6.92 -11.34
N ALA A 92 2.44 -6.74 -12.63
CA ALA A 92 2.56 -7.86 -13.58
C ALA A 92 3.65 -8.89 -13.24
N MET A 93 4.72 -8.44 -12.53
CA MET A 93 5.82 -9.31 -12.10
C MET A 93 5.48 -10.15 -10.86
N PHE A 94 4.41 -9.85 -10.12
CA PHE A 94 4.01 -10.62 -8.94
C PHE A 94 2.97 -11.67 -9.31
N LYS A 95 3.16 -12.87 -8.83
CA LYS A 95 2.20 -13.99 -9.06
C LYS A 95 0.95 -13.81 -8.22
N GLU A 96 1.11 -13.36 -6.99
CA GLU A 96 0.06 -13.17 -6.01
C GLU A 96 -0.28 -11.68 -5.83
N PRO A 97 -1.51 -11.35 -5.41
CA PRO A 97 -1.84 -10.02 -4.90
C PRO A 97 -0.94 -9.67 -3.71
N ASP A 98 -0.49 -8.42 -3.66
CA ASP A 98 0.47 -7.91 -2.70
C ASP A 98 -0.19 -6.96 -1.72
N LEU A 99 -0.16 -7.30 -0.44
CA LEU A 99 -0.51 -6.40 0.66
C LEU A 99 0.65 -5.45 0.89
N ALA A 100 0.50 -4.24 0.41
CA ALA A 100 1.53 -3.21 0.42
C ALA A 100 1.19 -2.05 1.35
N TRP A 101 2.21 -1.44 1.95
CA TRP A 101 2.09 -0.31 2.86
C TRP A 101 3.24 0.68 2.70
N GLN A 102 2.92 1.95 2.87
CA GLN A 102 3.88 3.06 2.89
C GLN A 102 3.37 4.08 3.89
N VAL A 103 4.10 4.32 4.98
CA VAL A 103 3.81 5.35 5.97
C VAL A 103 4.94 6.38 5.95
N PHE A 104 4.58 7.65 6.00
CA PHE A 104 5.55 8.74 5.95
C PHE A 104 6.33 8.85 7.25
N LYS A 105 7.55 9.41 7.16
CA LYS A 105 8.58 9.41 8.20
C LYS A 105 8.05 9.81 9.58
N ASP A 106 7.29 10.88 9.65
CA ASP A 106 6.88 11.48 10.92
C ASP A 106 5.80 10.67 11.67
N TYR A 107 5.26 9.62 11.00
CA TYR A 107 4.21 8.73 11.52
C TYR A 107 4.68 7.28 11.68
N GLU A 108 5.97 7.01 11.43
CA GLU A 108 6.54 5.67 11.65
C GLU A 108 6.68 5.37 13.15
N GLY A 109 6.65 4.08 13.49
CA GLY A 109 6.78 3.63 14.88
C GLY A 109 5.54 3.81 15.75
N MET A 110 4.49 4.49 15.26
CA MET A 110 3.25 4.75 16.00
C MET A 110 2.20 3.64 15.86
N GLY A 111 2.52 2.56 15.14
CA GLY A 111 1.61 1.43 14.93
C GLY A 111 0.61 1.59 13.79
N TYR A 112 0.55 2.73 13.12
CA TYR A 112 -0.42 3.01 12.05
C TYR A 112 -0.32 2.02 10.88
N ALA A 113 0.88 1.67 10.44
CA ALA A 113 1.06 0.70 9.36
C ALA A 113 0.51 -0.68 9.73
N TYR A 114 0.68 -1.11 10.98
CA TYR A 114 0.16 -2.38 11.47
C TYR A 114 -1.37 -2.38 11.52
N GLU A 115 -1.96 -1.35 12.13
CA GLU A 115 -3.41 -1.19 12.22
C GLU A 115 -4.07 -1.19 10.85
N ALA A 116 -3.52 -0.43 9.91
CA ALA A 116 -4.01 -0.36 8.53
C ALA A 116 -3.84 -1.69 7.78
N ALA A 117 -2.68 -2.36 7.91
CA ALA A 117 -2.42 -3.62 7.23
C ALA A 117 -3.36 -4.74 7.71
N ILE A 118 -3.64 -4.82 9.01
CA ILE A 118 -4.62 -5.77 9.56
C ILE A 118 -6.01 -5.49 8.98
N ALA A 119 -6.47 -4.23 9.00
CA ALA A 119 -7.78 -3.87 8.47
C ALA A 119 -7.93 -4.18 6.98
N VAL A 120 -6.89 -3.91 6.17
CA VAL A 120 -6.90 -4.25 4.75
C VAL A 120 -6.85 -5.75 4.52
N LYS A 121 -6.06 -6.50 5.29
CA LYS A 121 -6.02 -7.97 5.22
C LYS A 121 -7.39 -8.57 5.51
N ASP A 122 -8.03 -8.14 6.61
CA ASP A 122 -9.35 -8.62 7.01
C ASP A 122 -10.41 -8.24 5.96
N TYR A 123 -10.39 -7.01 5.48
CA TYR A 123 -11.26 -6.57 4.38
C TYR A 123 -11.07 -7.45 3.14
N THR A 124 -9.82 -7.76 2.79
CA THR A 124 -9.46 -8.55 1.61
C THR A 124 -10.01 -9.98 1.71
N ILE A 125 -9.84 -10.64 2.85
CA ILE A 125 -10.33 -12.00 3.10
C ILE A 125 -11.86 -12.08 2.94
N HIS A 126 -12.58 -11.05 3.36
CA HIS A 126 -14.04 -11.06 3.33
C HIS A 126 -14.63 -10.63 1.97
N ASN A 127 -13.93 -9.80 1.21
CA ASN A 127 -14.50 -9.15 0.02
C ASN A 127 -13.89 -9.62 -1.31
N PHE A 128 -12.71 -10.24 -1.30
CA PHE A 128 -12.05 -10.74 -2.51
C PHE A 128 -11.87 -12.26 -2.46
N LYS A 129 -12.06 -12.90 -3.60
CA LYS A 129 -11.85 -14.36 -3.74
C LYS A 129 -10.42 -14.66 -4.19
N PHE A 130 -9.43 -14.10 -3.49
CA PHE A 130 -8.04 -14.44 -3.75
C PHE A 130 -7.72 -15.82 -3.16
N SER A 131 -7.02 -16.64 -3.91
CA SER A 131 -6.50 -17.93 -3.44
C SER A 131 -5.26 -17.75 -2.54
N SER A 132 -4.64 -16.58 -2.61
CA SER A 132 -3.43 -16.26 -1.87
C SER A 132 -3.28 -14.74 -1.77
N LEU A 133 -2.68 -14.26 -0.68
CA LEU A 133 -2.31 -12.87 -0.43
C LEU A 133 -0.90 -12.87 0.14
N ALA A 134 -0.02 -12.07 -0.42
CA ALA A 134 1.38 -11.99 0.02
C ALA A 134 1.81 -10.56 0.32
N SER A 135 2.96 -10.40 0.96
CA SER A 135 3.73 -9.15 1.00
C SER A 135 5.12 -9.40 0.44
N HIS A 136 5.46 -8.76 -0.67
CA HIS A 136 6.75 -8.84 -1.34
C HIS A 136 7.68 -7.74 -0.80
N ILE A 137 8.64 -8.11 0.02
CA ILE A 137 9.51 -7.16 0.71
C ILE A 137 10.94 -7.31 0.21
N VAL A 138 11.51 -6.22 -0.32
CA VAL A 138 12.92 -6.20 -0.73
C VAL A 138 13.81 -6.50 0.47
N GLU A 139 14.79 -7.40 0.27
CA GLU A 139 15.77 -7.74 1.30
C GLU A 139 16.43 -6.48 1.87
N GLY A 140 16.62 -6.46 3.20
CA GLY A 140 17.18 -5.31 3.92
C GLY A 140 16.16 -4.25 4.36
N ASN A 141 14.89 -4.33 3.95
CA ASN A 141 13.82 -3.48 4.47
C ASN A 141 13.33 -3.99 5.85
N LYS A 142 14.16 -3.79 6.88
CA LYS A 142 13.93 -4.33 8.23
C LYS A 142 12.57 -3.92 8.82
N ASN A 143 12.14 -2.68 8.58
CA ASN A 143 10.86 -2.19 9.12
C ASN A 143 9.67 -2.94 8.50
N SER A 144 9.66 -3.13 7.19
CA SER A 144 8.60 -3.88 6.51
C SER A 144 8.65 -5.37 6.83
N ILE A 145 9.83 -5.96 6.99
CA ILE A 145 10.00 -7.34 7.45
C ILE A 145 9.36 -7.52 8.83
N SER A 146 9.71 -6.68 9.80
CA SER A 146 9.14 -6.74 11.16
C SER A 146 7.61 -6.52 11.13
N LEU A 147 7.12 -5.65 10.26
CA LEU A 147 5.67 -5.44 10.13
C LEU A 147 4.98 -6.68 9.55
N ALA A 148 5.51 -7.29 8.48
CA ALA A 148 4.95 -8.51 7.90
C ALA A 148 4.87 -9.66 8.91
N GLU A 149 5.91 -9.82 9.72
CA GLU A 149 5.96 -10.82 10.79
C GLU A 149 4.86 -10.57 11.85
N ARG A 150 4.62 -9.32 12.22
CA ARG A 150 3.55 -8.93 13.16
C ARG A 150 2.14 -9.08 12.57
N VAL A 151 1.96 -8.77 11.29
CA VAL A 151 0.68 -8.99 10.57
C VAL A 151 0.31 -10.47 10.51
N GLY A 152 1.32 -11.33 10.68
CA GLY A 152 1.18 -12.78 10.63
C GLY A 152 1.25 -13.33 9.21
N TYR A 153 1.84 -14.50 9.08
CA TYR A 153 1.97 -15.20 7.80
C TYR A 153 1.92 -16.73 8.02
N LYS A 154 1.55 -17.46 6.97
CA LYS A 154 1.53 -18.94 7.00
C LYS A 154 2.81 -19.53 6.43
N ILE A 155 3.33 -18.93 5.37
CA ILE A 155 4.52 -19.39 4.63
C ILE A 155 5.39 -18.17 4.34
N LYS A 156 6.72 -18.37 4.38
CA LYS A 156 7.73 -17.39 3.98
C LYS A 156 8.65 -18.03 2.96
N LYS A 157 8.96 -17.35 1.88
CA LYS A 157 9.96 -17.78 0.88
C LYS A 157 10.82 -16.62 0.41
N GLU A 158 11.92 -16.93 -0.29
CA GLU A 158 12.77 -15.95 -0.95
C GLU A 158 12.70 -16.15 -2.46
N GLU A 159 12.69 -15.06 -3.21
CA GLU A 159 12.65 -15.09 -4.67
C GLU A 159 13.42 -13.90 -5.25
N ILE A 160 14.03 -14.10 -6.42
CA ILE A 160 14.68 -13.02 -7.16
C ILE A 160 13.69 -12.57 -8.24
N ILE A 161 13.26 -11.29 -8.17
CA ILE A 161 12.36 -10.66 -9.12
C ILE A 161 13.07 -9.40 -9.64
N ASP A 162 13.22 -9.27 -10.97
CA ASP A 162 13.90 -8.15 -11.61
C ASP A 162 15.28 -7.82 -10.99
N LYS A 163 16.08 -8.87 -10.77
CA LYS A 163 17.43 -8.79 -10.17
C LYS A 163 17.48 -8.31 -8.71
N LYS A 164 16.34 -8.18 -8.04
CA LYS A 164 16.25 -7.86 -6.63
C LYS A 164 15.81 -9.08 -5.85
N LYS A 165 16.39 -9.29 -4.68
CA LYS A 165 15.98 -10.34 -3.76
C LYS A 165 14.83 -9.86 -2.92
N PHE A 166 13.73 -10.63 -2.93
CA PHE A 166 12.54 -10.40 -2.12
C PHE A 166 12.38 -11.51 -1.07
N ILE A 167 11.87 -11.11 0.07
CA ILE A 167 11.31 -12.00 1.08
C ILE A 167 9.79 -11.87 0.96
N ILE A 168 9.12 -12.98 0.69
CA ILE A 168 7.69 -13.02 0.43
C ILE A 168 6.99 -13.68 1.62
N TYR A 169 6.06 -12.95 2.23
CA TYR A 169 5.26 -13.41 3.35
C TYR A 169 3.83 -13.68 2.88
N PHE A 170 3.40 -14.94 2.92
CA PHE A 170 2.06 -15.35 2.53
C PHE A 170 1.12 -15.29 3.74
N HIS A 171 0.10 -14.46 3.66
CA HIS A 171 -0.85 -14.20 4.76
C HIS A 171 -2.06 -15.14 4.73
N MET A 172 -2.38 -15.72 3.59
CA MET A 172 -3.45 -16.70 3.38
C MET A 172 -3.11 -17.65 2.23
#